data_0ef2fa9da4a7d0e1a052be805dcafaba
#
_entry.id   0ef2fa9da4a7d0e1a052be805dcafaba
#
_cell.length_a   1.000
_cell.length_b   1.000
_cell.length_c   1.000
_cell.angle_alpha   90.00
_cell.angle_beta   90.00
_cell.angle_gamma   90.00
#
_symmetry.space_group_name_H-M   'P 1'
#
loop_
_entity.id
_entity.type
_entity.pdbx_description
1 polymer ?
#
loop_
_entity_poly.entity_id
_entity_poly.type
_entity_poly.pdbx_seq_one_letter_code
_entity_poly.pdbx_strand_id
1 'polypeptide(L)'
;MKNPKIIFVVVAIVVAGGGLFIANQQSQKASETKMAQEKVVMIDKSSSRYVEYSKTSLDQAANKRRVLYFYATWCPSCKAANEDFTANPNKIPEDVVVMRTNYNDPNTDAEEKDLAKKYGITYQHTFVQIDAQGNQITKWNGGDTDELVANIK
;
A
#
# COMPACT_ATOMS: atom_id res chain seq x y z
N MET A 1 -50.33 -9.70 -45.53
CA MET A 1 -51.06 -9.53 -44.27
C MET A 1 -50.29 -10.30 -43.21
N LYS A 2 -49.59 -9.62 -42.34
CA LYS A 2 -48.73 -10.22 -41.29
C LYS A 2 -49.59 -10.68 -40.11
N ASN A 3 -49.57 -11.95 -39.76
CA ASN A 3 -50.35 -12.55 -38.68
C ASN A 3 -49.90 -11.98 -37.31
N PRO A 4 -50.75 -11.30 -36.53
CA PRO A 4 -50.35 -10.72 -35.25
C PRO A 4 -49.97 -11.76 -34.18
N LYS A 5 -50.40 -13.01 -34.35
CA LYS A 5 -50.04 -14.11 -33.41
C LYS A 5 -48.57 -14.50 -33.41
N ILE A 6 -47.84 -14.30 -34.52
CA ILE A 6 -46.41 -14.63 -34.61
C ILE A 6 -45.58 -13.58 -33.85
N ILE A 7 -46.00 -12.34 -33.82
CA ILE A 7 -45.29 -11.26 -33.12
C ILE A 7 -45.32 -11.48 -31.61
N PHE A 8 -46.41 -11.98 -31.05
CA PHE A 8 -46.54 -12.22 -29.60
C PHE A 8 -45.63 -13.38 -29.13
N VAL A 9 -45.46 -14.40 -29.93
CA VAL A 9 -44.61 -15.54 -29.55
C VAL A 9 -43.13 -15.17 -29.55
N VAL A 10 -42.68 -14.36 -30.51
CA VAL A 10 -41.29 -13.92 -30.60
C VAL A 10 -40.91 -12.97 -29.42
N VAL A 11 -41.83 -12.10 -29.05
CA VAL A 11 -41.59 -11.17 -27.89
C VAL A 11 -41.52 -11.92 -26.56
N ALA A 12 -42.38 -12.96 -26.37
CA ALA A 12 -42.36 -13.74 -25.14
C ALA A 12 -41.07 -14.58 -24.96
N ILE A 13 -40.49 -15.11 -26.04
CA ILE A 13 -39.24 -15.87 -25.98
C ILE A 13 -38.05 -14.96 -25.65
N VAL A 14 -38.01 -13.75 -26.20
CA VAL A 14 -36.94 -12.77 -25.92
C VAL A 14 -36.96 -12.34 -24.46
N VAL A 15 -38.15 -12.11 -23.89
CA VAL A 15 -38.28 -11.71 -22.48
C VAL A 15 -37.87 -12.84 -21.53
N ALA A 16 -38.25 -14.09 -21.82
CA ALA A 16 -37.85 -15.24 -20.99
C ALA A 16 -36.35 -15.52 -21.04
N GLY A 17 -35.74 -15.46 -22.23
CA GLY A 17 -34.30 -15.67 -22.40
C GLY A 17 -33.43 -14.53 -21.81
N GLY A 18 -33.88 -13.28 -21.96
CA GLY A 18 -33.20 -12.11 -21.44
C GLY A 18 -33.16 -12.04 -19.91
N GLY A 19 -34.25 -12.44 -19.26
CA GLY A 19 -34.33 -12.43 -17.79
C GLY A 19 -33.37 -13.42 -17.12
N LEU A 20 -33.24 -14.62 -17.66
CA LEU A 20 -32.29 -15.62 -17.14
C LEU A 20 -30.82 -15.23 -17.36
N PHE A 21 -30.52 -14.58 -18.50
CA PHE A 21 -29.15 -14.16 -18.81
C PHE A 21 -28.72 -12.98 -17.92
N ILE A 22 -29.62 -12.02 -17.68
CA ILE A 22 -29.33 -10.86 -16.80
C ILE A 22 -29.16 -11.31 -15.35
N ALA A 23 -29.97 -12.24 -14.85
CA ALA A 23 -29.85 -12.77 -13.49
C ALA A 23 -28.52 -13.49 -13.26
N ASN A 24 -28.04 -14.26 -14.25
CA ASN A 24 -26.75 -14.95 -14.14
C ASN A 24 -25.55 -14.00 -14.20
N GLN A 25 -25.60 -12.95 -15.04
CA GLN A 25 -24.55 -11.93 -15.07
C GLN A 25 -24.48 -11.10 -13.78
N GLN A 26 -25.63 -10.81 -13.17
CA GLN A 26 -25.66 -10.05 -11.93
C GLN A 26 -25.09 -10.85 -10.75
N SER A 27 -25.32 -12.16 -10.72
CA SER A 27 -24.74 -13.07 -9.72
C SER A 27 -23.22 -13.19 -9.84
N GLN A 28 -22.69 -13.28 -11.06
CA GLN A 28 -21.24 -13.34 -11.31
C GLN A 28 -20.54 -12.00 -10.95
N LYS A 29 -21.12 -10.86 -11.35
CA LYS A 29 -20.56 -9.55 -10.99
C LYS A 29 -20.52 -9.30 -9.49
N ALA A 30 -21.54 -9.75 -8.75
CA ALA A 30 -21.56 -9.63 -7.29
C ALA A 30 -20.50 -10.50 -6.62
N SER A 31 -20.22 -11.70 -7.16
CA SER A 31 -19.15 -12.58 -6.66
C SER A 31 -17.76 -12.04 -6.95
N GLU A 32 -17.51 -11.51 -8.14
CA GLU A 32 -16.22 -10.92 -8.52
C GLU A 32 -15.94 -9.64 -7.71
N THR A 33 -16.94 -8.78 -7.50
CA THR A 33 -16.81 -7.58 -6.69
C THR A 33 -16.52 -7.92 -5.23
N LYS A 34 -17.14 -8.95 -4.69
CA LYS A 34 -16.93 -9.39 -3.30
C LYS A 34 -15.54 -9.99 -3.10
N MET A 35 -15.06 -10.80 -4.05
CA MET A 35 -13.70 -11.38 -4.03
C MET A 35 -12.61 -10.32 -4.24
N ALA A 36 -12.85 -9.33 -5.10
CA ALA A 36 -11.93 -8.21 -5.31
C ALA A 36 -11.86 -7.31 -4.06
N GLN A 37 -12.97 -7.06 -3.39
CA GLN A 37 -13.04 -6.27 -2.17
C GLN A 37 -12.42 -7.00 -0.98
N GLU A 38 -12.58 -8.31 -0.87
CA GLU A 38 -11.93 -9.13 0.16
C GLU A 38 -10.41 -9.22 -0.05
N LYS A 39 -9.94 -9.32 -1.30
CA LYS A 39 -8.53 -9.30 -1.64
C LYS A 39 -7.88 -7.93 -1.37
N VAL A 40 -8.57 -6.83 -1.62
CA VAL A 40 -8.11 -5.47 -1.31
C VAL A 40 -8.03 -5.26 0.20
N VAL A 41 -9.00 -5.75 0.98
CA VAL A 41 -8.98 -5.67 2.45
C VAL A 41 -7.85 -6.49 3.07
N MET A 42 -7.52 -7.65 2.49
CA MET A 42 -6.37 -8.45 2.99
C MET A 42 -5.02 -7.82 2.65
N ILE A 43 -4.89 -7.15 1.50
CA ILE A 43 -3.66 -6.43 1.12
C ILE A 43 -3.46 -5.22 2.02
N ASP A 44 -4.52 -4.50 2.37
CA ASP A 44 -4.46 -3.28 3.18
C ASP A 44 -4.05 -3.57 4.65
N LYS A 45 -4.45 -4.69 5.21
CA LYS A 45 -4.10 -5.06 6.59
C LYS A 45 -2.65 -5.55 6.75
N SER A 46 -2.01 -6.07 5.69
CA SER A 46 -0.62 -6.54 5.70
C SER A 46 0.37 -5.45 5.28
N SER A 47 -0.03 -4.52 4.42
CA SER A 47 0.86 -3.49 3.84
C SER A 47 0.93 -2.20 4.68
N SER A 48 0.12 -2.06 5.71
CA SER A 48 0.04 -0.81 6.48
C SER A 48 1.26 -0.51 7.37
N ARG A 49 2.19 -1.45 7.55
CA ARG A 49 3.37 -1.29 8.43
C ARG A 49 4.65 -0.93 7.68
N TYR A 50 4.72 -1.21 6.38
CA TYR A 50 5.79 -0.81 5.48
C TYR A 50 5.18 -0.22 4.22
N VAL A 51 5.37 1.06 3.98
CA VAL A 51 4.74 1.81 2.90
C VAL A 51 5.75 2.73 2.20
N GLU A 52 5.42 3.17 1.01
CA GLU A 52 6.14 4.25 0.35
C GLU A 52 5.82 5.58 1.02
N TYR A 53 6.85 6.43 1.21
CA TYR A 53 6.64 7.76 1.77
C TYR A 53 5.76 8.59 0.84
N SER A 54 4.82 9.25 1.42
CA SER A 54 4.08 10.38 0.87
C SER A 54 3.53 11.21 2.03
N LYS A 55 3.20 12.48 1.77
CA LYS A 55 2.53 13.29 2.80
C LYS A 55 1.25 12.62 3.29
N THR A 56 0.50 11.99 2.41
CA THR A 56 -0.72 11.25 2.75
C THR A 56 -0.42 10.07 3.68
N SER A 57 0.58 9.24 3.39
CA SER A 57 0.95 8.10 4.25
C SER A 57 1.48 8.58 5.61
N LEU A 58 2.21 9.70 5.64
CA LEU A 58 2.67 10.33 6.88
C LEU A 58 1.50 10.81 7.76
N ASP A 59 0.50 11.47 7.16
CA ASP A 59 -0.69 11.97 7.86
C ASP A 59 -1.59 10.81 8.34
N GLN A 60 -1.76 9.76 7.55
CA GLN A 60 -2.50 8.54 7.94
C GLN A 60 -1.85 7.81 9.13
N ALA A 61 -0.55 7.90 9.27
CA ALA A 61 0.21 7.30 10.37
C ALA A 61 0.37 8.23 11.59
N ALA A 62 -0.42 9.32 11.70
CA ALA A 62 -0.27 10.32 12.76
C ALA A 62 -0.37 9.74 14.19
N ASN A 63 -1.17 8.67 14.37
CA ASN A 63 -1.37 8.00 15.66
C ASN A 63 -0.41 6.81 15.90
N LYS A 64 0.62 6.64 15.05
CA LYS A 64 1.58 5.54 15.13
C LYS A 64 2.99 6.06 15.33
N ARG A 65 3.88 5.21 15.82
CA ARG A 65 5.32 5.47 15.77
C ARG A 65 5.76 5.42 14.31
N ARG A 66 6.36 6.50 13.82
CA ARG A 66 6.73 6.69 12.41
C ARG A 66 8.23 6.63 12.24
N VAL A 67 8.65 5.80 11.30
CA VAL A 67 10.07 5.65 10.94
C VAL A 67 10.24 5.95 9.46
N LEU A 68 11.04 6.95 9.13
CA LEU A 68 11.47 7.24 7.77
C LEU A 68 12.69 6.38 7.45
N TYR A 69 12.62 5.60 6.37
CA TYR A 69 13.70 4.78 5.88
C TYR A 69 14.26 5.34 4.58
N PHE A 70 15.42 6.00 4.66
CA PHE A 70 16.09 6.61 3.52
C PHE A 70 16.77 5.57 2.65
N TYR A 71 16.14 5.27 1.52
CA TYR A 71 16.40 4.17 0.60
C TYR A 71 16.94 4.66 -0.73
N ALA A 72 17.79 3.87 -1.38
CA ALA A 72 18.20 4.09 -2.76
C ALA A 72 18.13 2.79 -3.57
N THR A 73 17.60 2.85 -4.80
CA THR A 73 17.44 1.70 -5.70
C THR A 73 18.76 1.06 -6.12
N TRP A 74 19.85 1.81 -6.12
CA TRP A 74 21.19 1.34 -6.46
C TRP A 74 21.96 0.73 -5.27
N CYS A 75 21.42 0.84 -4.05
CA CYS A 75 22.09 0.38 -2.82
C CYS A 75 21.77 -1.11 -2.55
N PRO A 76 22.75 -2.05 -2.57
CA PRO A 76 22.47 -3.47 -2.34
C PRO A 76 21.89 -3.78 -0.96
N SER A 77 22.43 -3.19 0.11
CA SER A 77 21.93 -3.39 1.48
C SER A 77 20.51 -2.81 1.65
N CYS A 78 20.21 -1.69 0.98
CA CYS A 78 18.86 -1.15 0.99
C CYS A 78 17.85 -2.09 0.32
N LYS A 79 18.25 -2.75 -0.78
CA LYS A 79 17.40 -3.75 -1.46
C LYS A 79 17.10 -4.93 -0.55
N ALA A 80 18.13 -5.47 0.10
CA ALA A 80 17.97 -6.59 1.03
C ALA A 80 17.02 -6.24 2.19
N ALA A 81 17.18 -5.07 2.81
CA ALA A 81 16.30 -4.60 3.87
C ALA A 81 14.85 -4.37 3.36
N ASN A 82 14.69 -3.79 2.16
CA ASN A 82 13.37 -3.61 1.54
C ASN A 82 12.68 -4.96 1.27
N GLU A 83 13.41 -5.96 0.82
CA GLU A 83 12.90 -7.32 0.62
C GLU A 83 12.47 -7.94 1.96
N ASP A 84 13.26 -7.77 3.02
CA ASP A 84 12.95 -8.27 4.35
C ASP A 84 11.69 -7.59 4.93
N PHE A 85 11.57 -6.26 4.90
CA PHE A 85 10.37 -5.54 5.34
C PHE A 85 9.13 -5.95 4.56
N THR A 86 9.27 -6.20 3.25
CA THR A 86 8.17 -6.63 2.39
C THR A 86 7.73 -8.06 2.69
N ALA A 87 8.68 -8.95 2.95
CA ALA A 87 8.41 -10.36 3.26
C ALA A 87 7.91 -10.56 4.70
N ASN A 88 8.34 -9.72 5.63
CA ASN A 88 8.11 -9.87 7.07
C ASN A 88 7.36 -8.69 7.72
N PRO A 89 6.30 -8.12 7.11
CA PRO A 89 5.61 -6.95 7.65
C PRO A 89 5.02 -7.20 9.05
N ASN A 90 4.71 -8.44 9.37
CA ASN A 90 4.17 -8.84 10.67
C ASN A 90 5.19 -8.80 11.82
N LYS A 91 6.50 -8.77 11.52
CA LYS A 91 7.55 -8.56 12.52
C LYS A 91 7.63 -7.10 12.96
N ILE A 92 7.23 -6.14 12.11
CA ILE A 92 7.12 -4.73 12.49
C ILE A 92 5.97 -4.59 13.50
N PRO A 93 6.16 -3.95 14.66
CA PRO A 93 5.09 -3.77 15.65
C PRO A 93 3.85 -3.08 15.07
N GLU A 94 2.66 -3.42 15.56
CA GLU A 94 1.38 -2.91 15.00
C GLU A 94 1.20 -1.40 15.09
N ASP A 95 1.84 -0.79 16.06
CA ASP A 95 1.86 0.65 16.29
C ASP A 95 2.99 1.38 15.56
N VAL A 96 3.76 0.69 14.71
CA VAL A 96 4.87 1.24 13.92
C VAL A 96 4.53 1.26 12.45
N VAL A 97 4.86 2.35 11.77
CA VAL A 97 4.87 2.45 10.30
C VAL A 97 6.25 2.87 9.84
N VAL A 98 6.83 2.04 8.98
CA VAL A 98 8.09 2.34 8.28
C VAL A 98 7.76 2.89 6.91
N MET A 99 8.27 4.07 6.59
CA MET A 99 8.02 4.78 5.33
C MET A 99 9.31 4.81 4.51
N ARG A 100 9.32 4.07 3.39
CA ARG A 100 10.43 4.08 2.43
C ARG A 100 10.48 5.44 1.74
N THR A 101 11.52 6.20 2.04
CA THR A 101 11.77 7.56 1.56
C THR A 101 12.96 7.51 0.60
N ASN A 102 12.79 7.90 -0.65
CA ASN A 102 13.89 7.84 -1.61
C ASN A 102 14.96 8.88 -1.26
N TYR A 103 16.23 8.48 -1.37
CA TYR A 103 17.37 9.32 -1.06
C TYR A 103 18.49 9.13 -2.08
N ASN A 104 18.94 10.25 -2.66
CA ASN A 104 20.02 10.26 -3.65
C ASN A 104 19.80 9.24 -4.79
N ASP A 105 18.59 9.21 -5.29
CA ASP A 105 18.04 8.26 -6.25
C ASP A 105 17.29 9.03 -7.35
N PRO A 106 17.21 8.54 -8.60
CA PRO A 106 16.42 9.17 -9.65
C PRO A 106 14.94 9.41 -9.29
N ASN A 107 14.39 8.62 -8.38
CA ASN A 107 13.01 8.76 -7.91
C ASN A 107 12.85 9.74 -6.74
N THR A 108 13.95 10.29 -6.20
CA THR A 108 13.90 11.23 -5.07
C THR A 108 13.25 12.54 -5.48
N ASP A 109 12.11 12.87 -4.91
CA ASP A 109 11.38 14.11 -5.17
C ASP A 109 11.87 15.29 -4.32
N ALA A 110 11.20 16.45 -4.42
CA ALA A 110 11.57 17.66 -3.68
C ALA A 110 11.28 17.52 -2.18
N GLU A 111 10.18 16.90 -1.81
CA GLU A 111 9.78 16.71 -0.41
C GLU A 111 10.73 15.74 0.31
N GLU A 112 11.11 14.65 -0.34
CA GLU A 112 12.09 13.69 0.18
C GLU A 112 13.49 14.32 0.35
N LYS A 113 13.89 15.20 -0.57
CA LYS A 113 15.13 16.00 -0.42
C LYS A 113 15.08 16.92 0.77
N ASP A 114 13.96 17.58 1.02
CA ASP A 114 13.77 18.46 2.18
C ASP A 114 13.78 17.66 3.49
N LEU A 115 13.19 16.49 3.52
CA LEU A 115 13.28 15.57 4.67
C LEU A 115 14.70 15.12 4.92
N ALA A 116 15.44 14.74 3.90
CA ALA A 116 16.84 14.34 4.03
C ALA A 116 17.69 15.49 4.60
N LYS A 117 17.46 16.71 4.14
CA LYS A 117 18.12 17.93 4.68
C LYS A 117 17.69 18.18 6.13
N LYS A 118 16.39 18.13 6.44
CA LYS A 118 15.84 18.34 7.78
C LYS A 118 16.47 17.41 8.82
N TYR A 119 16.63 16.14 8.49
CA TYR A 119 17.19 15.16 9.42
C TYR A 119 18.70 14.92 9.26
N GLY A 120 19.39 15.73 8.45
CA GLY A 120 20.82 15.62 8.24
C GLY A 120 21.24 14.24 7.73
N ILE A 121 20.56 13.75 6.69
CA ILE A 121 20.87 12.47 6.07
C ILE A 121 22.05 12.64 5.14
N THR A 122 23.10 11.87 5.38
CA THR A 122 24.33 11.85 4.59
C THR A 122 24.57 10.53 3.86
N TYR A 123 23.83 9.49 4.25
CA TYR A 123 23.89 8.14 3.65
C TYR A 123 22.50 7.56 3.46
N GLN A 124 22.34 6.79 2.39
CA GLN A 124 21.20 5.88 2.24
C GLN A 124 21.28 4.77 3.33
N HIS A 125 20.24 3.95 3.44
CA HIS A 125 20.08 2.92 4.47
C HIS A 125 20.09 3.52 5.89
N THR A 126 19.55 4.72 6.01
CA THR A 126 19.42 5.44 7.27
C THR A 126 17.97 5.50 7.69
N PHE A 127 17.73 5.25 8.97
CA PHE A 127 16.41 5.31 9.58
C PHE A 127 16.32 6.50 10.52
N VAL A 128 15.15 7.14 10.54
CA VAL A 128 14.83 8.25 11.46
C VAL A 128 13.45 8.00 12.05
N GLN A 129 13.37 7.72 13.33
CA GLN A 129 12.09 7.74 14.05
C GLN A 129 11.73 9.17 14.42
N ILE A 130 10.47 9.54 14.18
CA ILE A 130 9.96 10.89 14.42
C ILE A 130 8.76 10.87 15.37
N ASP A 131 8.58 11.96 16.13
CA ASP A 131 7.42 12.19 16.98
C ASP A 131 6.20 12.71 16.18
N ALA A 132 5.10 13.00 16.89
CA ALA A 132 3.88 13.54 16.28
C ALA A 132 4.10 14.90 15.61
N GLN A 133 5.05 15.69 16.07
CA GLN A 133 5.40 17.01 15.54
C GLN A 133 6.44 16.93 14.41
N GLY A 134 6.94 15.73 14.10
CA GLY A 134 7.99 15.51 13.11
C GLY A 134 9.40 15.90 13.62
N ASN A 135 9.63 15.87 14.92
CA ASN A 135 10.98 15.98 15.47
C ASN A 135 11.65 14.61 15.52
N GLN A 136 12.96 14.58 15.36
CA GLN A 136 13.72 13.34 15.43
C GLN A 136 13.76 12.81 16.88
N ILE A 137 13.32 11.56 17.07
CA ILE A 137 13.47 10.82 18.33
C ILE A 137 14.80 10.09 18.36
N THR A 138 15.07 9.30 17.32
CA THR A 138 16.33 8.55 17.15
C THR A 138 16.68 8.44 15.67
N LYS A 139 17.96 8.22 15.41
CA LYS A 139 18.48 7.99 14.05
C LYS A 139 19.57 6.93 14.12
N TRP A 140 19.55 5.98 13.17
CA TRP A 140 20.58 4.94 13.02
C TRP A 140 20.81 4.61 11.55
N ASN A 141 21.89 3.92 11.25
CA ASN A 141 22.24 3.51 9.89
C ASN A 141 22.38 1.98 9.82
N GLY A 142 21.83 1.39 8.77
CA GLY A 142 21.87 -0.06 8.53
C GLY A 142 20.76 -0.81 9.24
N GLY A 143 20.64 -2.09 8.88
CA GLY A 143 19.73 -3.03 9.52
C GLY A 143 18.53 -3.45 8.66
N ASP A 144 17.93 -4.52 9.13
CA ASP A 144 16.70 -5.13 8.63
C ASP A 144 15.55 -4.96 9.65
N THR A 145 14.56 -5.84 9.60
CA THR A 145 13.41 -5.79 10.52
C THR A 145 13.83 -6.01 11.97
N ASP A 146 14.79 -6.89 12.25
CA ASP A 146 15.21 -7.19 13.62
C ASP A 146 15.94 -6.00 14.24
N GLU A 147 16.83 -5.34 13.48
CA GLU A 147 17.51 -4.10 13.91
C GLU A 147 16.55 -2.91 14.02
N LEU A 148 15.56 -2.82 13.13
CA LEU A 148 14.49 -1.82 13.26
C LEU A 148 13.81 -1.95 14.64
N VAL A 149 13.37 -3.15 15.00
CA VAL A 149 12.68 -3.42 16.27
C VAL A 149 13.57 -3.11 17.47
N ALA A 150 14.88 -3.38 17.39
CA ALA A 150 15.83 -3.11 18.45
C ALA A 150 16.08 -1.59 18.66
N ASN A 151 15.98 -0.77 17.62
CA ASN A 151 16.33 0.67 17.65
C ASN A 151 15.16 1.61 17.89
N ILE A 152 13.91 1.20 17.60
CA ILE A 152 12.72 2.03 17.85
C ILE A 152 12.47 2.25 19.34
N LYS A 153 11.96 3.45 19.67
CA LYS A 153 11.71 3.90 21.04
C LYS A 153 10.20 4.01 21.31
#